data_f7663af6ef240fc6edd33e0ff634c295
#
_entry.id   f7663af6ef240fc6edd33e0ff634c295
#
_cell.length_a   1.000
_cell.length_b   1.000
_cell.length_c   1.000
_cell.angle_alpha   90.00
_cell.angle_beta   90.00
_cell.angle_gamma   90.00
#
_symmetry.space_group_name_H-M   'P 1'
#
loop_
_entity.id
_entity.type
_entity.pdbx_description
1 polymer ?
#
loop_
_entity_poly.entity_id
_entity_poly.type
_entity_poly.pdbx_seq_one_letter_code
_entity_poly.pdbx_strand_id
1 'polypeptide(L)'
;MRTWIVMGLSLALLVGCGTKFVYHNLDWFVIDYIEDYVDLTKKQKTILSERIVNISQWHKQQEIPLYVQQLDKLSQITPRTMTVELFHEQEVEMRAHYHRLLQKIEPDIYSLAQQLSDQQVKTLILGLEKKHNKYADRYQGLTDTEIHGKYKSRIEERVEDWLGDLQPAQQQLVQQWADSMQITAYDWINYQAQIRTEVEVLLNQRDELSLFLPRLNRLLFEPESYYSPVLASKVEYNHALSERYLVQIIQLSNDRQIQHFQNEVADWKKILIDLQS
;
A
#
# COMPACT_ATOMS: atom_id res chain seq x y z
N MET A 1 3.50 2.19 -6.92
CA MET A 1 2.29 1.36 -7.03
C MET A 1 2.14 0.31 -5.92
N ARG A 2 3.19 -0.16 -5.29
CA ARG A 2 3.09 -1.16 -4.21
C ARG A 2 2.73 -0.56 -2.84
N THR A 3 3.10 0.66 -2.56
CA THR A 3 2.64 1.43 -1.39
C THR A 3 1.12 1.65 -1.41
N TRP A 4 0.53 1.85 -2.58
CA TRP A 4 -0.91 1.99 -2.77
C TRP A 4 -1.66 0.65 -2.66
N ILE A 5 -1.01 -0.49 -2.99
CA ILE A 5 -1.62 -1.82 -2.84
C ILE A 5 -1.69 -2.23 -1.38
N VAL A 6 -0.68 -1.93 -0.57
CA VAL A 6 -0.74 -2.18 0.89
C VAL A 6 -1.74 -1.25 1.56
N MET A 7 -1.84 0.01 1.14
CA MET A 7 -2.88 0.93 1.59
C MET A 7 -4.28 0.55 1.09
N GLY A 8 -4.41 0.08 -0.15
CA GLY A 8 -5.68 -0.37 -0.71
C GLY A 8 -6.19 -1.70 -0.11
N LEU A 9 -5.29 -2.59 0.34
CA LEU A 9 -5.70 -3.81 1.06
C LEU A 9 -6.22 -3.48 2.46
N SER A 10 -5.75 -2.40 3.08
CA SER A 10 -6.27 -1.90 4.35
C SER A 10 -7.65 -1.26 4.21
N LEU A 11 -8.02 -0.81 3.03
CA LEU A 11 -9.21 0.01 2.78
C LEU A 11 -10.36 -0.72 2.03
N ALA A 12 -10.07 -1.72 1.22
CA ALA A 12 -11.07 -2.35 0.33
C ALA A 12 -11.90 -3.48 0.96
N LEU A 13 -11.68 -3.83 2.24
CA LEU A 13 -12.41 -4.94 2.88
C LEU A 13 -13.61 -4.51 3.74
N LEU A 14 -14.04 -3.22 3.75
CA LEU A 14 -14.67 -2.76 4.97
C LEU A 14 -15.87 -1.82 4.77
N VAL A 15 -16.96 -2.34 4.35
CA VAL A 15 -18.25 -1.71 4.60
C VAL A 15 -18.86 -2.30 5.88
N GLY A 16 -18.87 -1.52 6.96
CA GLY A 16 -19.66 -1.79 8.17
C GLY A 16 -19.13 -2.88 9.12
N CYS A 17 -19.93 -3.81 9.52
CA CYS A 17 -19.64 -4.86 10.54
C CYS A 17 -18.42 -5.74 10.27
N GLY A 18 -17.97 -5.85 9.02
CA GLY A 18 -16.79 -6.63 8.63
C GLY A 18 -15.47 -6.02 9.13
N THR A 19 -15.35 -4.69 9.22
CA THR A 19 -14.10 -4.02 9.64
C THR A 19 -13.73 -4.32 11.07
N LYS A 20 -14.67 -4.19 11.98
CA LYS A 20 -14.45 -4.53 13.40
C LYS A 20 -14.03 -5.99 13.54
N PHE A 21 -14.69 -6.90 12.82
CA PHE A 21 -14.34 -8.32 12.88
C PHE A 21 -12.91 -8.58 12.40
N VAL A 22 -12.54 -8.06 11.22
CA VAL A 22 -11.18 -8.21 10.68
C VAL A 22 -10.15 -7.59 11.61
N TYR A 23 -10.40 -6.41 12.13
CA TYR A 23 -9.46 -5.73 13.01
C TYR A 23 -9.30 -6.43 14.37
N HIS A 24 -10.37 -7.02 14.93
CA HIS A 24 -10.30 -7.82 16.16
C HIS A 24 -9.60 -9.17 15.99
N ASN A 25 -9.56 -9.69 14.76
CA ASN A 25 -8.91 -10.94 14.41
C ASN A 25 -7.71 -10.70 13.47
N LEU A 26 -7.09 -9.52 13.57
CA LEU A 26 -6.00 -9.13 12.67
C LEU A 26 -4.82 -10.10 12.74
N ASP A 27 -4.53 -10.63 13.91
CA ASP A 27 -3.49 -11.64 14.13
C ASP A 27 -3.76 -12.91 13.32
N TRP A 28 -5.01 -13.40 13.32
CA TRP A 28 -5.39 -14.56 12.52
C TRP A 28 -5.22 -14.29 11.01
N PHE A 29 -5.71 -13.17 10.50
CA PHE A 29 -5.59 -12.81 9.08
C PHE A 29 -4.13 -12.61 8.64
N VAL A 30 -3.30 -11.99 9.49
CA VAL A 30 -1.89 -11.77 9.18
C VAL A 30 -1.11 -13.09 9.22
N ILE A 31 -1.40 -13.98 10.17
CA ILE A 31 -0.78 -15.30 10.25
C ILE A 31 -1.16 -16.12 9.02
N ASP A 32 -2.43 -16.19 8.67
CA ASP A 32 -2.93 -16.89 7.47
C ASP A 32 -2.23 -16.38 6.19
N TYR A 33 -2.12 -15.06 6.05
CA TYR A 33 -1.40 -14.44 4.93
C TYR A 33 0.10 -14.80 4.88
N ILE A 34 0.77 -14.89 6.04
CA ILE A 34 2.18 -15.28 6.12
C ILE A 34 2.34 -16.76 5.79
N GLU A 35 1.37 -17.59 6.16
CA GLU A 35 1.37 -19.03 5.85
C GLU A 35 1.22 -19.33 4.35
N ASP A 36 0.78 -18.40 3.54
CA ASP A 36 0.88 -18.49 2.07
C ASP A 36 2.33 -18.55 1.57
N TYR A 37 3.29 -18.15 2.40
CA TYR A 37 4.72 -18.08 2.04
C TYR A 37 5.61 -19.02 2.83
N VAL A 38 5.28 -19.27 4.09
CA VAL A 38 6.11 -20.06 5.00
C VAL A 38 5.28 -20.74 6.08
N ASP A 39 5.47 -22.07 6.26
CA ASP A 39 4.82 -22.82 7.33
C ASP A 39 5.40 -22.40 8.69
N LEU A 40 4.55 -21.85 9.56
CA LEU A 40 4.94 -21.43 10.90
C LEU A 40 4.69 -22.53 11.93
N THR A 41 5.63 -22.73 12.86
CA THR A 41 5.42 -23.59 14.03
C THR A 41 4.39 -22.98 14.98
N LYS A 42 3.77 -23.80 15.84
CA LYS A 42 2.82 -23.31 16.86
C LYS A 42 3.42 -22.20 17.72
N LYS A 43 4.70 -22.33 18.13
CA LYS A 43 5.40 -21.32 18.93
C LYS A 43 5.55 -19.99 18.17
N GLN A 44 5.93 -20.05 16.89
CA GLN A 44 6.06 -18.85 16.05
C GLN A 44 4.70 -18.15 15.86
N LYS A 45 3.63 -18.91 15.63
CA LYS A 45 2.27 -18.36 15.53
C LYS A 45 1.84 -17.64 16.81
N THR A 46 2.08 -18.26 17.98
CA THR A 46 1.77 -17.64 19.28
C THR A 46 2.52 -16.32 19.46
N ILE A 47 3.84 -16.30 19.22
CA ILE A 47 4.65 -15.07 19.33
C ILE A 47 4.17 -14.01 18.35
N LEU A 48 3.90 -14.40 17.11
CA LEU A 48 3.42 -13.47 16.07
C LEU A 48 2.05 -12.88 16.43
N SER A 49 1.10 -13.71 16.92
CA SER A 49 -0.21 -13.24 17.39
C SER A 49 -0.04 -12.22 18.52
N GLU A 50 0.77 -12.49 19.54
CA GLU A 50 1.04 -11.54 20.64
C GLU A 50 1.61 -10.20 20.13
N ARG A 51 2.54 -10.25 19.16
CA ARG A 51 3.12 -9.04 18.57
C ARG A 51 2.08 -8.24 17.79
N ILE A 52 1.25 -8.90 16.98
CA ILE A 52 0.19 -8.24 16.20
C ILE A 52 -0.84 -7.60 17.15
N VAL A 53 -1.23 -8.28 18.22
CA VAL A 53 -2.14 -7.72 19.22
C VAL A 53 -1.55 -6.45 19.87
N ASN A 54 -0.28 -6.47 20.24
CA ASN A 54 0.41 -5.31 20.80
C ASN A 54 0.51 -4.14 19.79
N ILE A 55 0.82 -4.43 18.53
CA ILE A 55 0.84 -3.44 17.44
C ILE A 55 -0.56 -2.86 17.23
N SER A 56 -1.60 -3.70 17.22
CA SER A 56 -3.00 -3.26 17.07
C SER A 56 -3.43 -2.33 18.20
N GLN A 57 -3.04 -2.62 19.44
CA GLN A 57 -3.32 -1.74 20.58
C GLN A 57 -2.62 -0.37 20.45
N TRP A 58 -1.34 -0.38 20.10
CA TRP A 58 -0.60 0.85 19.80
C TRP A 58 -1.25 1.64 18.65
N HIS A 59 -1.62 0.96 17.57
CA HIS A 59 -2.26 1.57 16.41
C HIS A 59 -3.59 2.23 16.78
N LYS A 60 -4.43 1.56 17.60
CA LYS A 60 -5.67 2.13 18.11
C LYS A 60 -5.43 3.40 18.91
N GLN A 61 -4.41 3.43 19.76
CA GLN A 61 -4.18 4.49 20.70
C GLN A 61 -3.41 5.68 20.10
N GLN A 62 -2.52 5.42 19.15
CA GLN A 62 -1.57 6.43 18.66
C GLN A 62 -1.83 6.83 17.20
N GLU A 63 -2.11 5.88 16.29
CA GLU A 63 -2.22 6.17 14.86
C GLU A 63 -3.66 6.49 14.44
N ILE A 64 -4.66 5.74 14.91
CA ILE A 64 -6.06 6.00 14.54
C ILE A 64 -6.49 7.44 14.86
N PRO A 65 -6.13 8.06 16.02
CA PRO A 65 -6.43 9.47 16.26
C PRO A 65 -5.84 10.42 15.20
N LEU A 66 -4.64 10.12 14.70
CA LEU A 66 -4.00 10.92 13.65
C LEU A 66 -4.70 10.75 12.29
N TYR A 67 -5.15 9.53 11.96
CA TYR A 67 -5.98 9.32 10.77
C TYR A 67 -7.30 10.10 10.84
N VAL A 68 -7.95 10.10 12.00
CA VAL A 68 -9.19 10.89 12.22
C VAL A 68 -8.92 12.38 12.00
N GLN A 69 -7.80 12.90 12.53
CA GLN A 69 -7.42 14.31 12.32
C GLN A 69 -7.16 14.63 10.84
N GLN A 70 -6.51 13.71 10.10
CA GLN A 70 -6.30 13.91 8.67
C GLN A 70 -7.62 13.88 7.89
N LEU A 71 -8.54 12.96 8.22
CA LEU A 71 -9.87 12.93 7.61
C LEU A 71 -10.67 14.20 7.93
N ASP A 72 -10.52 14.79 9.12
CA ASP A 72 -11.11 16.07 9.45
C ASP A 72 -10.59 17.20 8.58
N LYS A 73 -9.28 17.24 8.30
CA LYS A 73 -8.70 18.21 7.35
C LYS A 73 -9.24 17.98 5.94
N LEU A 74 -9.27 16.73 5.47
CA LEU A 74 -9.80 16.37 4.15
C LEU A 74 -11.26 16.78 3.98
N SER A 75 -12.09 16.61 5.02
CA SER A 75 -13.50 17.02 4.99
C SER A 75 -13.74 18.51 4.79
N GLN A 76 -12.73 19.34 5.12
CA GLN A 76 -12.78 20.81 4.95
C GLN A 76 -12.29 21.26 3.58
N ILE A 77 -11.65 20.40 2.81
CA ILE A 77 -11.15 20.70 1.48
C ILE A 77 -12.33 20.67 0.49
N THR A 78 -12.51 21.77 -0.24
CA THR A 78 -13.46 21.82 -1.34
C THR A 78 -12.81 21.19 -2.58
N PRO A 79 -13.33 20.10 -3.15
CA PRO A 79 -12.73 19.45 -4.32
C PRO A 79 -12.43 20.41 -5.47
N ARG A 80 -13.32 21.36 -5.75
CA ARG A 80 -13.14 22.36 -6.82
C ARG A 80 -11.98 23.32 -6.62
N THR A 81 -11.45 23.45 -5.40
CA THR A 81 -10.29 24.32 -5.07
C THR A 81 -9.03 23.52 -4.79
N MET A 82 -9.04 22.21 -5.07
CA MET A 82 -7.86 21.37 -4.93
C MET A 82 -6.74 21.87 -5.84
N THR A 83 -5.52 21.99 -5.30
CA THR A 83 -4.29 22.27 -6.07
C THR A 83 -3.33 21.10 -5.97
N VAL A 84 -2.31 21.07 -6.82
CA VAL A 84 -1.27 20.02 -6.77
C VAL A 84 -0.51 20.11 -5.45
N GLU A 85 -0.21 21.31 -4.96
CA GLU A 85 0.48 21.53 -3.70
C GLU A 85 -0.34 21.00 -2.51
N LEU A 86 -1.64 21.33 -2.47
CA LEU A 86 -2.53 20.85 -1.41
C LEU A 86 -2.69 19.32 -1.45
N PHE A 87 -2.76 18.74 -2.65
CA PHE A 87 -2.80 17.28 -2.83
C PHE A 87 -1.51 16.64 -2.33
N HIS A 88 -0.36 17.20 -2.69
CA HIS A 88 0.95 16.74 -2.24
C HIS A 88 1.10 16.81 -0.72
N GLU A 89 0.61 17.87 -0.06
CA GLU A 89 0.61 17.96 1.41
C GLU A 89 -0.16 16.80 2.04
N GLN A 90 -1.31 16.43 1.50
CA GLN A 90 -2.09 15.29 2.00
C GLN A 90 -1.36 13.96 1.78
N GLU A 91 -0.64 13.82 0.66
CA GLU A 91 0.17 12.64 0.39
C GLU A 91 1.36 12.50 1.37
N VAL A 92 2.02 13.60 1.70
CA VAL A 92 3.11 13.63 2.69
C VAL A 92 2.61 13.21 4.08
N GLU A 93 1.45 13.72 4.52
CA GLU A 93 0.84 13.27 5.78
C GLU A 93 0.53 11.78 5.78
N MET A 94 -0.02 11.26 4.67
CA MET A 94 -0.31 9.84 4.55
C MET A 94 0.96 8.98 4.59
N ARG A 95 2.05 9.41 3.97
CA ARG A 95 3.35 8.74 4.04
C ARG A 95 3.91 8.72 5.47
N ALA A 96 3.69 9.79 6.24
CA ALA A 96 4.13 9.85 7.64
C ALA A 96 3.45 8.79 8.51
N HIS A 97 2.16 8.49 8.29
CA HIS A 97 1.46 7.38 8.96
C HIS A 97 2.12 6.03 8.66
N TYR A 98 2.36 5.75 7.38
CA TYR A 98 3.04 4.52 6.97
C TYR A 98 4.44 4.39 7.59
N HIS A 99 5.19 5.49 7.64
CA HIS A 99 6.54 5.51 8.20
C HIS A 99 6.53 5.19 9.71
N ARG A 100 5.60 5.77 10.48
CA ARG A 100 5.46 5.47 11.92
C ARG A 100 5.06 4.02 12.17
N LEU A 101 4.18 3.45 11.33
CA LEU A 101 3.84 2.03 11.41
C LEU A 101 5.07 1.15 11.15
N LEU A 102 5.85 1.44 10.11
CA LEU A 102 7.09 0.70 9.83
C LEU A 102 8.08 0.77 10.99
N GLN A 103 8.29 1.95 11.57
CA GLN A 103 9.16 2.13 12.75
C GLN A 103 8.67 1.28 13.94
N LYS A 104 7.35 1.16 14.10
CA LYS A 104 6.77 0.37 15.18
C LYS A 104 6.96 -1.13 14.99
N ILE A 105 6.88 -1.63 13.75
CA ILE A 105 6.97 -3.08 13.46
C ILE A 105 8.40 -3.57 13.23
N GLU A 106 9.34 -2.69 12.92
CA GLU A 106 10.73 -3.04 12.59
C GLU A 106 11.40 -3.96 13.62
N PRO A 107 11.36 -3.67 14.96
CA PRO A 107 11.98 -4.53 15.97
C PRO A 107 11.37 -5.94 16.02
N ASP A 108 10.06 -6.04 15.72
CA ASP A 108 9.35 -7.30 15.70
C ASP A 108 9.74 -8.13 14.48
N ILE A 109 9.94 -7.51 13.31
CA ILE A 109 10.44 -8.18 12.10
C ILE A 109 11.79 -8.82 12.37
N TYR A 110 12.72 -8.10 13.00
CA TYR A 110 14.02 -8.66 13.36
C TYR A 110 13.89 -9.87 14.30
N SER A 111 13.15 -9.69 15.41
CA SER A 111 12.93 -10.74 16.39
C SER A 111 12.29 -12.00 15.80
N LEU A 112 11.38 -11.85 14.86
CA LEU A 112 10.72 -12.97 14.17
C LEU A 112 11.64 -13.63 13.13
N ALA A 113 12.42 -12.83 12.41
CA ALA A 113 13.37 -13.33 11.41
C ALA A 113 14.40 -14.28 12.04
N GLN A 114 14.91 -13.96 13.24
CA GLN A 114 15.85 -14.81 13.97
C GLN A 114 15.26 -16.18 14.34
N GLN A 115 13.94 -16.32 14.39
CA GLN A 115 13.30 -17.60 14.75
C GLN A 115 13.05 -18.50 13.53
N LEU A 116 13.30 -18.03 12.31
CA LEU A 116 13.13 -18.84 11.11
C LEU A 116 14.28 -19.84 10.97
N SER A 117 13.94 -21.09 10.72
CA SER A 117 14.92 -22.09 10.27
C SER A 117 15.36 -21.80 8.84
N ASP A 118 16.50 -22.35 8.42
CA ASP A 118 16.98 -22.24 7.04
C ASP A 118 15.99 -22.82 6.03
N GLN A 119 15.27 -23.87 6.42
CA GLN A 119 14.22 -24.44 5.58
C GLN A 119 13.04 -23.49 5.43
N GLN A 120 12.65 -22.78 6.48
CA GLN A 120 11.59 -21.76 6.42
C GLN A 120 12.01 -20.55 5.57
N VAL A 121 13.27 -20.11 5.68
CA VAL A 121 13.82 -19.06 4.79
C VAL A 121 13.70 -19.47 3.32
N LYS A 122 14.11 -20.69 3.00
CA LYS A 122 13.99 -21.25 1.65
C LYS A 122 12.54 -21.23 1.14
N THR A 123 11.61 -21.72 1.96
CA THR A 123 10.18 -21.78 1.62
C THR A 123 9.61 -20.37 1.40
N LEU A 124 9.98 -19.40 2.26
CA LEU A 124 9.58 -18.02 2.12
C LEU A 124 10.05 -17.40 0.80
N ILE A 125 11.31 -17.61 0.41
CA ILE A 125 11.84 -17.11 -0.87
C ILE A 125 11.11 -17.71 -2.07
N LEU A 126 10.83 -19.03 -2.05
CA LEU A 126 10.02 -19.67 -3.09
C LEU A 126 8.57 -19.16 -3.12
N GLY A 127 7.97 -18.89 -1.96
CA GLY A 127 6.64 -18.28 -1.86
C GLY A 127 6.60 -16.87 -2.48
N LEU A 128 7.62 -16.05 -2.19
CA LEU A 128 7.79 -14.74 -2.82
C LEU A 128 7.96 -14.85 -4.34
N GLU A 129 8.76 -15.80 -4.80
CA GLU A 129 8.95 -16.06 -6.25
C GLU A 129 7.64 -16.41 -6.93
N LYS A 130 6.88 -17.33 -6.36
CA LYS A 130 5.56 -17.72 -6.88
C LYS A 130 4.61 -16.52 -7.01
N LYS A 131 4.62 -15.62 -6.02
CA LYS A 131 3.80 -14.39 -6.07
C LYS A 131 4.29 -13.39 -7.11
N HIS A 132 5.61 -13.23 -7.24
CA HIS A 132 6.20 -12.36 -8.26
C HIS A 132 5.92 -12.89 -9.67
N ASN A 133 5.99 -14.21 -9.88
CA ASN A 133 5.63 -14.83 -11.16
C ASN A 133 4.15 -14.57 -11.53
N LYS A 134 3.21 -14.66 -10.58
CA LYS A 134 1.82 -14.27 -10.82
C LYS A 134 1.66 -12.80 -11.24
N TYR A 135 2.56 -11.91 -10.82
CA TYR A 135 2.57 -10.54 -11.32
C TYR A 135 3.10 -10.48 -12.75
N ALA A 136 4.19 -11.19 -13.06
CA ALA A 136 4.76 -11.26 -14.40
C ALA A 136 3.76 -11.82 -15.40
N ASP A 137 3.08 -12.92 -15.06
CA ASP A 137 2.07 -13.58 -15.90
C ASP A 137 0.93 -12.64 -16.31
N ARG A 138 0.58 -11.66 -15.48
CA ARG A 138 -0.48 -10.68 -15.79
C ARG A 138 -0.12 -9.69 -16.90
N TYR A 139 1.16 -9.56 -17.20
CA TYR A 139 1.67 -8.61 -18.20
C TYR A 139 2.38 -9.29 -19.36
N GLN A 140 2.70 -10.59 -19.24
CA GLN A 140 3.38 -11.34 -20.27
C GLN A 140 2.56 -11.37 -21.56
N GLY A 141 3.18 -11.01 -22.67
CA GLY A 141 2.57 -11.03 -23.99
C GLY A 141 1.55 -9.93 -24.28
N LEU A 142 1.34 -9.00 -23.35
CA LEU A 142 0.47 -7.85 -23.59
C LEU A 142 1.15 -6.79 -24.44
N THR A 143 0.38 -6.19 -25.33
CA THR A 143 0.77 -4.98 -26.05
C THR A 143 0.73 -3.75 -25.13
N ASP A 144 1.42 -2.68 -25.52
CA ASP A 144 1.40 -1.40 -24.79
C ASP A 144 -0.04 -0.87 -24.62
N THR A 145 -0.88 -1.01 -25.64
CA THR A 145 -2.29 -0.62 -25.61
C THR A 145 -3.08 -1.39 -24.54
N GLU A 146 -2.84 -2.71 -24.43
CA GLU A 146 -3.50 -3.53 -23.40
C GLU A 146 -3.02 -3.17 -22.01
N ILE A 147 -1.74 -2.82 -21.83
CA ILE A 147 -1.19 -2.36 -20.55
C ILE A 147 -1.80 -1.01 -20.16
N HIS A 148 -1.88 -0.05 -21.09
CA HIS A 148 -2.56 1.23 -20.85
C HIS A 148 -4.04 1.04 -20.54
N GLY A 149 -4.72 0.09 -21.19
CA GLY A 149 -6.10 -0.28 -20.85
C GLY A 149 -6.25 -0.76 -19.41
N LYS A 150 -5.29 -1.58 -18.90
CA LYS A 150 -5.26 -1.97 -17.48
C LYS A 150 -5.00 -0.79 -16.55
N TYR A 151 -4.17 0.17 -16.96
CA TYR A 151 -3.95 1.40 -16.18
C TYR A 151 -5.21 2.23 -16.11
N LYS A 152 -5.89 2.43 -17.24
CA LYS A 152 -7.17 3.13 -17.31
C LYS A 152 -8.20 2.54 -16.36
N SER A 153 -8.50 1.25 -16.49
CA SER A 153 -9.51 0.58 -15.64
C SER A 153 -9.19 0.71 -14.15
N ARG A 154 -7.92 0.62 -13.78
CA ARG A 154 -7.50 0.79 -12.39
C ARG A 154 -7.62 2.23 -11.89
N ILE A 155 -7.35 3.21 -12.76
CA ILE A 155 -7.52 4.62 -12.42
C ILE A 155 -9.02 4.93 -12.25
N GLU A 156 -9.87 4.49 -13.19
CA GLU A 156 -11.32 4.65 -13.12
C GLU A 156 -11.84 4.09 -11.80
N GLU A 157 -11.60 2.81 -11.51
CA GLU A 157 -12.04 2.15 -10.27
C GLU A 157 -11.63 2.95 -9.03
N ARG A 158 -10.37 3.40 -8.94
CA ARG A 158 -9.88 4.13 -7.77
C ARG A 158 -10.44 5.53 -7.62
N VAL A 159 -10.71 6.21 -8.72
CA VAL A 159 -11.31 7.55 -8.67
C VAL A 159 -12.81 7.44 -8.36
N GLU A 160 -13.49 6.43 -8.90
CA GLU A 160 -14.90 6.17 -8.62
C GLU A 160 -15.16 5.74 -7.18
N ASP A 161 -14.24 5.03 -6.53
CA ASP A 161 -14.31 4.71 -5.09
C ASP A 161 -14.53 5.99 -4.24
N TRP A 162 -13.93 7.12 -4.64
CA TRP A 162 -13.98 8.37 -3.88
C TRP A 162 -14.95 9.43 -4.41
N LEU A 163 -15.19 9.46 -5.72
CA LEU A 163 -16.03 10.47 -6.36
C LEU A 163 -17.38 9.91 -6.82
N GLY A 164 -17.56 8.59 -6.83
CA GLY A 164 -18.68 7.94 -7.52
C GLY A 164 -18.53 8.04 -9.04
N ASP A 165 -19.64 7.82 -9.76
CA ASP A 165 -19.66 7.75 -11.23
C ASP A 165 -18.94 8.93 -11.88
N LEU A 166 -17.99 8.65 -12.77
CA LEU A 166 -17.24 9.67 -13.49
C LEU A 166 -18.05 10.30 -14.61
N GLN A 167 -17.96 11.62 -14.72
CA GLN A 167 -18.54 12.38 -15.83
C GLN A 167 -17.72 12.19 -17.12
N PRO A 168 -18.32 12.41 -18.32
CA PRO A 168 -17.62 12.24 -19.60
C PRO A 168 -16.29 13.01 -19.68
N ALA A 169 -16.22 14.22 -19.14
CA ALA A 169 -14.99 15.02 -19.13
C ALA A 169 -13.91 14.40 -18.23
N GLN A 170 -14.30 13.82 -17.09
CA GLN A 170 -13.39 13.13 -16.19
C GLN A 170 -12.91 11.80 -16.82
N GLN A 171 -13.79 11.05 -17.49
CA GLN A 171 -13.42 9.84 -18.23
C GLN A 171 -12.40 10.12 -19.33
N GLN A 172 -12.51 11.26 -20.03
CA GLN A 172 -11.52 11.70 -21.01
C GLN A 172 -10.16 11.99 -20.35
N LEU A 173 -10.15 12.64 -19.19
CA LEU A 173 -8.91 12.87 -18.44
C LEU A 173 -8.27 11.55 -17.97
N VAL A 174 -9.07 10.60 -17.50
CA VAL A 174 -8.57 9.26 -17.13
C VAL A 174 -7.95 8.55 -18.33
N GLN A 175 -8.59 8.62 -19.53
CA GLN A 175 -8.03 8.05 -20.74
C GLN A 175 -6.69 8.69 -21.10
N GLN A 176 -6.65 10.03 -21.12
CA GLN A 176 -5.41 10.78 -21.42
C GLN A 176 -4.31 10.48 -20.40
N TRP A 177 -4.65 10.38 -19.13
CA TRP A 177 -3.71 10.01 -18.07
C TRP A 177 -3.12 8.62 -18.31
N ALA A 178 -3.99 7.61 -18.51
CA ALA A 178 -3.54 6.25 -18.76
C ALA A 178 -2.64 6.15 -19.99
N ASP A 179 -3.02 6.81 -21.10
CA ASP A 179 -2.26 6.81 -22.36
C ASP A 179 -0.90 7.53 -22.23
N SER A 180 -0.81 8.53 -21.33
CA SER A 180 0.42 9.30 -21.09
C SER A 180 1.38 8.63 -20.11
N MET A 181 0.94 7.60 -19.38
CA MET A 181 1.81 6.89 -18.43
C MET A 181 2.92 6.12 -19.13
N GLN A 182 4.12 6.22 -18.59
CA GLN A 182 5.20 5.32 -18.98
C GLN A 182 4.96 3.91 -18.41
N ILE A 183 5.13 2.91 -19.26
CA ILE A 183 4.94 1.51 -18.85
C ILE A 183 6.08 1.09 -17.92
N THR A 184 5.71 0.73 -16.70
CA THR A 184 6.63 0.28 -15.64
C THR A 184 6.48 -1.20 -15.30
N ALA A 185 5.55 -1.92 -15.95
CA ALA A 185 5.21 -3.29 -15.60
C ALA A 185 6.43 -4.23 -15.62
N TYR A 186 7.24 -4.14 -16.66
CA TYR A 186 8.44 -4.98 -16.82
C TYR A 186 9.59 -4.55 -15.90
N ASP A 187 9.72 -3.25 -15.64
CA ASP A 187 10.71 -2.74 -14.67
C ASP A 187 10.38 -3.22 -13.25
N TRP A 188 9.08 -3.30 -12.90
CA TRP A 188 8.63 -3.85 -11.62
C TRP A 188 8.91 -5.35 -11.48
N ILE A 189 8.86 -6.13 -12.57
CA ILE A 189 9.24 -7.55 -12.55
C ILE A 189 10.73 -7.68 -12.15
N ASN A 190 11.60 -6.89 -12.78
CA ASN A 190 13.02 -6.87 -12.47
C ASN A 190 13.30 -6.41 -11.04
N TYR A 191 12.65 -5.34 -10.59
CA TYR A 191 12.73 -4.86 -9.22
C TYR A 191 12.29 -5.92 -8.19
N GLN A 192 11.21 -6.64 -8.47
CA GLN A 192 10.75 -7.71 -7.57
C GLN A 192 11.75 -8.85 -7.47
N ALA A 193 12.42 -9.19 -8.56
CA ALA A 193 13.49 -10.20 -8.55
C ALA A 193 14.68 -9.72 -7.68
N GLN A 194 15.10 -8.46 -7.83
CA GLN A 194 16.15 -7.86 -7.02
C GLN A 194 15.78 -7.83 -5.54
N ILE A 195 14.57 -7.35 -5.18
CA ILE A 195 14.10 -7.33 -3.79
C ILE A 195 14.06 -8.72 -3.18
N ARG A 196 13.66 -9.76 -3.94
CA ARG A 196 13.69 -11.14 -3.46
C ARG A 196 15.11 -11.58 -3.10
N THR A 197 16.10 -11.24 -3.92
CA THR A 197 17.52 -11.49 -3.63
C THR A 197 17.98 -10.75 -2.37
N GLU A 198 17.61 -9.47 -2.21
CA GLU A 198 17.97 -8.71 -1.01
C GLU A 198 17.32 -9.26 0.27
N VAL A 199 16.06 -9.73 0.18
CA VAL A 199 15.39 -10.40 1.30
C VAL A 199 16.07 -11.73 1.65
N GLU A 200 16.51 -12.50 0.66
CA GLU A 200 17.27 -13.74 0.89
C GLU A 200 18.60 -13.44 1.59
N VAL A 201 19.35 -12.45 1.12
CA VAL A 201 20.62 -12.04 1.77
C VAL A 201 20.36 -11.56 3.19
N LEU A 202 19.31 -10.74 3.40
CA LEU A 202 18.90 -10.27 4.73
C LEU A 202 18.65 -11.44 5.68
N LEU A 203 17.84 -12.42 5.28
CA LEU A 203 17.45 -13.54 6.10
C LEU A 203 18.59 -14.53 6.36
N ASN A 204 19.54 -14.66 5.43
CA ASN A 204 20.75 -15.44 5.63
C ASN A 204 21.71 -14.80 6.64
N GLN A 205 21.56 -13.49 6.93
CA GLN A 205 22.34 -12.75 7.92
C GLN A 205 21.55 -12.47 9.22
N ARG A 206 20.42 -13.17 9.45
CA ARG A 206 19.50 -12.91 10.56
C ARG A 206 20.10 -13.07 11.95
N ASP A 207 21.19 -13.84 12.07
CA ASP A 207 21.91 -14.05 13.34
C ASP A 207 22.96 -12.93 13.62
N GLU A 208 23.22 -12.07 12.65
CA GLU A 208 24.21 -11.00 12.73
C GLU A 208 23.54 -9.62 12.72
N LEU A 209 23.18 -9.12 13.92
CA LEU A 209 22.45 -7.83 14.06
C LEU A 209 23.08 -6.68 13.31
N SER A 210 24.41 -6.58 13.33
CA SER A 210 25.18 -5.51 12.67
C SER A 210 25.06 -5.50 11.15
N LEU A 211 24.74 -6.65 10.54
CA LEU A 211 24.49 -6.78 9.08
C LEU A 211 23.00 -6.73 8.77
N PHE A 212 22.17 -7.30 9.64
CA PHE A 212 20.73 -7.41 9.43
C PHE A 212 20.02 -6.05 9.49
N LEU A 213 20.21 -5.28 10.56
CA LEU A 213 19.48 -4.03 10.76
C LEU A 213 19.67 -2.99 9.67
N PRO A 214 20.91 -2.69 9.18
CA PRO A 214 21.08 -1.73 8.11
C PRO A 214 20.37 -2.15 6.80
N ARG A 215 20.36 -3.46 6.49
CA ARG A 215 19.64 -3.99 5.31
C ARG A 215 18.14 -3.94 5.50
N LEU A 216 17.64 -4.32 6.68
CA LEU A 216 16.23 -4.24 7.01
C LEU A 216 15.74 -2.79 6.88
N ASN A 217 16.46 -1.85 7.47
CA ASN A 217 16.13 -0.43 7.39
C ASN A 217 16.07 0.07 5.95
N ARG A 218 17.06 -0.29 5.15
CA ARG A 218 17.07 0.07 3.74
C ARG A 218 15.88 -0.51 2.96
N LEU A 219 15.53 -1.78 3.22
CA LEU A 219 14.36 -2.43 2.59
C LEU A 219 13.03 -1.80 3.02
N LEU A 220 12.92 -1.38 4.29
CA LEU A 220 11.67 -0.82 4.83
C LEU A 220 11.50 0.66 4.51
N PHE A 221 12.56 1.46 4.66
CA PHE A 221 12.49 2.92 4.64
C PHE A 221 13.00 3.56 3.36
N GLU A 222 13.81 2.83 2.59
CA GLU A 222 14.44 3.32 1.35
C GLU A 222 14.25 2.33 0.18
N PRO A 223 13.05 1.74 -0.03
CA PRO A 223 12.83 0.72 -1.07
C PRO A 223 13.14 1.24 -2.48
N GLU A 224 12.98 2.54 -2.73
CA GLU A 224 13.34 3.22 -3.99
C GLU A 224 14.83 3.24 -4.26
N SER A 225 15.69 3.05 -3.25
CA SER A 225 17.14 2.92 -3.44
C SER A 225 17.55 1.68 -4.24
N TYR A 226 16.62 0.75 -4.41
CA TYR A 226 16.78 -0.45 -5.24
C TYR A 226 16.19 -0.29 -6.65
N TYR A 227 15.64 0.88 -7.01
CA TYR A 227 15.15 1.10 -8.37
C TYR A 227 16.31 1.17 -9.36
N SER A 228 16.15 0.57 -10.52
CA SER A 228 17.02 0.90 -11.65
C SER A 228 16.84 2.38 -12.03
N PRO A 229 17.83 3.04 -12.62
CA PRO A 229 17.68 4.42 -13.09
C PRO A 229 16.46 4.61 -14.01
N VAL A 230 16.16 3.60 -14.85
CA VAL A 230 15.01 3.62 -15.74
C VAL A 230 13.70 3.57 -14.96
N LEU A 231 13.58 2.66 -13.98
CA LEU A 231 12.40 2.56 -13.14
C LEU A 231 12.19 3.84 -12.31
N ALA A 232 13.27 4.38 -11.72
CA ALA A 232 13.21 5.61 -10.94
C ALA A 232 12.64 6.78 -11.76
N SER A 233 13.18 7.01 -12.96
CA SER A 233 12.72 8.07 -13.87
C SER A 233 11.25 7.87 -14.28
N LYS A 234 10.84 6.65 -14.62
CA LYS A 234 9.45 6.36 -14.98
C LYS A 234 8.49 6.56 -13.82
N VAL A 235 8.89 6.15 -12.61
CA VAL A 235 8.07 6.32 -11.39
C VAL A 235 7.89 7.80 -11.08
N GLU A 236 8.97 8.59 -11.12
CA GLU A 236 8.92 10.04 -10.92
C GLU A 236 8.00 10.73 -11.94
N TYR A 237 8.17 10.42 -13.23
CA TYR A 237 7.31 10.95 -14.29
C TYR A 237 5.84 10.59 -14.08
N ASN A 238 5.54 9.32 -13.83
CA ASN A 238 4.18 8.85 -13.63
C ASN A 238 3.55 9.43 -12.34
N HIS A 239 4.34 9.69 -11.30
CA HIS A 239 3.88 10.32 -10.07
C HIS A 239 3.46 11.76 -10.34
N ALA A 240 4.33 12.58 -10.93
CA ALA A 240 4.01 13.97 -11.28
C ALA A 240 2.83 14.09 -12.27
N LEU A 241 2.69 13.10 -13.18
CA LEU A 241 1.56 12.99 -14.08
C LEU A 241 0.27 12.70 -13.29
N SER A 242 0.32 11.77 -12.35
CA SER A 242 -0.82 11.36 -11.52
C SER A 242 -1.37 12.51 -10.68
N GLU A 243 -0.51 13.28 -10.02
CA GLU A 243 -0.92 14.44 -9.22
C GLU A 243 -1.69 15.45 -10.08
N ARG A 244 -1.17 15.79 -11.27
CA ARG A 244 -1.80 16.76 -12.18
C ARG A 244 -3.16 16.29 -12.68
N TYR A 245 -3.29 15.04 -13.13
CA TYR A 245 -4.56 14.54 -13.64
C TYR A 245 -5.59 14.33 -12.53
N LEU A 246 -5.18 13.84 -11.35
CA LEU A 246 -6.07 13.70 -10.20
C LEU A 246 -6.65 15.06 -9.79
N VAL A 247 -5.82 16.09 -9.68
CA VAL A 247 -6.29 17.44 -9.34
C VAL A 247 -7.28 17.95 -10.38
N GLN A 248 -7.01 17.78 -11.67
CA GLN A 248 -7.96 18.20 -12.73
C GLN A 248 -9.29 17.44 -12.65
N ILE A 249 -9.25 16.12 -12.39
CA ILE A 249 -10.46 15.30 -12.25
C ILE A 249 -11.25 15.74 -11.02
N ILE A 250 -10.59 15.98 -9.89
CA ILE A 250 -11.20 16.44 -8.63
C ILE A 250 -11.85 17.81 -8.82
N GLN A 251 -11.19 18.74 -9.51
CA GLN A 251 -11.71 20.09 -9.77
C GLN A 251 -12.99 20.10 -10.62
N LEU A 252 -13.18 19.10 -11.47
CA LEU A 252 -14.41 18.93 -12.29
C LEU A 252 -15.57 18.30 -11.52
N SER A 253 -15.43 18.02 -10.22
CA SER A 253 -16.49 17.37 -9.45
C SER A 253 -17.77 18.20 -9.40
N ASN A 254 -18.90 17.53 -9.68
CA ASN A 254 -20.23 18.09 -9.47
C ASN A 254 -20.68 17.94 -8.00
N ASP A 255 -21.83 18.54 -7.66
CA ASP A 255 -22.33 18.54 -6.29
C ASP A 255 -22.61 17.11 -5.76
N ARG A 256 -23.07 16.19 -6.62
CA ARG A 256 -23.31 14.78 -6.26
C ARG A 256 -22.00 14.10 -5.90
N GLN A 257 -20.93 14.32 -6.66
CA GLN A 257 -19.61 13.76 -6.41
C GLN A 257 -18.95 14.37 -5.15
N ILE A 258 -19.14 15.67 -4.93
CA ILE A 258 -18.69 16.31 -3.68
C ILE A 258 -19.38 15.69 -2.47
N GLN A 259 -20.70 15.48 -2.56
CA GLN A 259 -21.44 14.83 -1.48
C GLN A 259 -21.00 13.38 -1.28
N HIS A 260 -20.73 12.64 -2.35
CA HIS A 260 -20.18 11.27 -2.27
C HIS A 260 -18.85 11.25 -1.53
N PHE A 261 -17.91 12.10 -1.93
CA PHE A 261 -16.62 12.24 -1.25
C PHE A 261 -16.77 12.56 0.25
N GLN A 262 -17.66 13.50 0.60
CA GLN A 262 -17.91 13.84 2.00
C GLN A 262 -18.49 12.67 2.79
N ASN A 263 -19.37 11.88 2.20
CA ASN A 263 -19.91 10.68 2.82
C ASN A 263 -18.84 9.63 3.03
N GLU A 264 -17.98 9.37 2.02
CA GLU A 264 -16.86 8.42 2.15
C GLU A 264 -15.91 8.83 3.28
N VAL A 265 -15.53 10.11 3.36
CA VAL A 265 -14.68 10.62 4.45
C VAL A 265 -15.37 10.44 5.80
N ALA A 266 -16.67 10.73 5.91
CA ALA A 266 -17.43 10.58 7.15
C ALA A 266 -17.57 9.11 7.57
N ASP A 267 -17.81 8.20 6.63
CA ASP A 267 -17.91 6.77 6.88
C ASP A 267 -16.57 6.18 7.34
N TRP A 268 -15.47 6.55 6.70
CA TRP A 268 -14.14 6.17 7.15
C TRP A 268 -13.83 6.70 8.56
N LYS A 269 -14.13 7.96 8.83
CA LYS A 269 -13.97 8.54 10.17
C LYS A 269 -14.77 7.77 11.22
N LYS A 270 -16.03 7.44 10.93
CA LYS A 270 -16.86 6.65 11.82
C LYS A 270 -16.26 5.27 12.10
N ILE A 271 -15.80 4.56 11.05
CA ILE A 271 -15.13 3.27 11.18
C ILE A 271 -13.93 3.39 12.13
N LEU A 272 -13.06 4.38 11.93
CA LEU A 272 -11.86 4.58 12.75
C LEU A 272 -12.20 4.89 14.22
N ILE A 273 -13.21 5.73 14.47
CA ILE A 273 -13.68 6.02 15.84
C ILE A 273 -14.25 4.74 16.49
N ASP A 274 -15.02 3.97 15.73
CA ASP A 274 -15.59 2.70 16.21
C ASP A 274 -14.53 1.64 16.53
N LEU A 275 -13.36 1.69 15.89
CA LEU A 275 -12.23 0.80 16.18
C LEU A 275 -11.51 1.16 17.49
N GLN A 276 -11.60 2.41 17.95
CA GLN A 276 -11.00 2.84 19.21
C GLN A 276 -11.77 2.35 20.43
N SER A 277 -13.07 2.09 20.28
CA SER A 277 -13.93 1.52 21.32
C SER A 277 -13.73 0.01 21.48
#